data_066f2b498b08f1d17e06e7a300a7ba49
#
_entry.id   066f2b498b08f1d17e06e7a300a7ba49
#
_cell.length_a   1.000
_cell.length_b   1.000
_cell.length_c   1.000
_cell.angle_alpha   90.00
_cell.angle_beta   90.00
_cell.angle_gamma   90.00
#
_symmetry.space_group_name_H-M   'P 1'
#
loop_
_entity.id
_entity.type
_entity.pdbx_description
1 polymer ?
#
loop_
_entity_poly.entity_id
_entity_poly.type
_entity_poly.pdbx_seq_one_letter_code
_entity_poly.pdbx_strand_id
1 'polypeptide(L)'
;DNDTFDLLGLLYAQMQREVREQAPAQALLAKLQVPVVRAALADAHFFVRDQHPVRELLNTVAESGAVWLGEDDADPQLLHKLGSAVDKIVNDYQGDEAVFAAANDDIQTHLRTLARKAEVAERRHVDAARGKERLESAKQQAQARIEQLCEQSAPPRFVQSLLRQAWSDVLTLTLLRQGEQSPEWDERQALTARIGEVTCRSKGQPTDIALGTDVETALLQVGYHHDEAAAIARRLSTPGGEDEVTSRTELAAKLKARARLGDQGDNAARKQAATPRTPAEEECYLQVRSLPFGTWFEFVVNQQGDLRRQRLSWYSPMTGNALFVNQRGQKVGEHSLDSLARLMAGGQARLVVEEKSRLIDRAWHATVRTLRSLAGQSPVSEGQP
;
A
#
# COMPACT_ATOMS: atom_id res chain seq x y z
N ASP A 1 48.58 19.75 1.93
CA ASP A 1 48.14 18.67 2.87
C ASP A 1 47.23 19.20 3.99
N ASN A 2 47.52 20.33 4.64
CA ASN A 2 46.64 20.91 5.67
C ASN A 2 45.28 21.28 5.12
N ASP A 3 45.22 21.89 3.94
CA ASP A 3 43.96 22.29 3.32
C ASP A 3 43.01 21.11 3.04
N THR A 4 43.58 19.94 2.69
CA THR A 4 42.83 18.70 2.46
C THR A 4 42.22 18.18 3.75
N PHE A 5 42.93 18.24 4.88
CA PHE A 5 42.39 17.86 6.19
C PHE A 5 41.27 18.79 6.62
N ASP A 6 41.43 20.10 6.43
CA ASP A 6 40.43 21.10 6.78
C ASP A 6 39.15 20.93 5.95
N LEU A 7 39.31 20.69 4.63
CA LEU A 7 38.19 20.41 3.72
C LEU A 7 37.42 19.14 4.11
N LEU A 8 38.13 18.07 4.43
CA LEU A 8 37.51 16.82 4.88
C LEU A 8 36.84 16.96 6.24
N GLY A 9 37.46 17.70 7.15
CA GLY A 9 36.85 18.02 8.46
C GLY A 9 35.50 18.75 8.31
N LEU A 10 35.44 19.75 7.41
CA LEU A 10 34.22 20.46 7.10
C LEU A 10 33.18 19.58 6.40
N LEU A 11 33.61 18.73 5.46
CA LEU A 11 32.73 17.77 4.78
C LEU A 11 32.10 16.80 5.77
N TYR A 12 32.89 16.20 6.68
CA TYR A 12 32.39 15.29 7.70
C TYR A 12 31.45 15.98 8.68
N ALA A 13 31.73 17.22 9.05
CA ALA A 13 30.83 18.02 9.89
C ALA A 13 29.46 18.26 9.21
N GLN A 14 29.46 18.53 7.90
CA GLN A 14 28.21 18.66 7.13
C GLN A 14 27.49 17.32 6.98
N MET A 15 28.22 16.24 6.71
CA MET A 15 27.64 14.88 6.65
C MET A 15 26.96 14.49 7.97
N GLN A 16 27.56 14.80 9.10
CA GLN A 16 26.99 14.53 10.42
C GLN A 16 25.68 15.31 10.67
N ARG A 17 25.53 16.50 10.11
CA ARG A 17 24.29 17.27 10.18
C ARG A 17 23.16 16.69 9.33
N GLU A 18 23.51 16.07 8.20
CA GLU A 18 22.56 15.45 7.28
C GLU A 18 22.12 14.04 7.73
N VAL A 19 22.99 13.33 8.45
CA VAL A 19 22.73 12.00 9.00
C VAL A 19 22.20 12.18 10.44
N ARG A 20 21.09 11.50 10.78
CA ARG A 20 20.51 11.56 12.14
C ARG A 20 21.55 11.17 13.19
N GLU A 21 21.58 11.93 14.27
CA GLU A 21 22.32 11.54 15.49
C GLU A 21 21.84 10.15 15.95
N GLN A 22 22.79 9.29 16.34
CA GLN A 22 22.54 7.89 16.78
C GLN A 22 22.16 6.89 15.68
N ALA A 23 22.07 7.28 14.40
CA ALA A 23 21.85 6.33 13.33
C ALA A 23 23.08 5.40 13.17
N PRO A 24 22.88 4.08 12.89
CA PRO A 24 23.98 3.15 12.64
C PRO A 24 24.92 3.59 11.52
N ALA A 25 24.41 4.31 10.52
CA ALA A 25 25.20 4.88 9.44
C ALA A 25 26.25 5.90 9.94
N GLN A 26 25.97 6.68 10.97
CA GLN A 26 26.90 7.65 11.51
C GLN A 26 28.17 6.98 12.07
N ALA A 27 28.00 5.88 12.81
CA ALA A 27 29.13 5.11 13.31
C ALA A 27 29.98 4.50 12.20
N LEU A 28 29.33 4.01 11.11
CA LEU A 28 30.01 3.47 9.95
C LEU A 28 30.78 4.55 9.18
N LEU A 29 30.19 5.71 8.98
CA LEU A 29 30.86 6.86 8.35
C LEU A 29 32.04 7.36 9.17
N ALA A 30 31.92 7.37 10.50
CA ALA A 30 33.02 7.72 11.40
C ALA A 30 34.21 6.74 11.27
N LYS A 31 33.97 5.44 11.18
CA LYS A 31 35.01 4.43 10.93
C LYS A 31 35.74 4.62 9.58
N LEU A 32 35.01 5.10 8.56
CA LEU A 32 35.57 5.35 7.24
C LEU A 32 36.43 6.62 7.15
N GLN A 33 36.42 7.47 8.18
CA GLN A 33 37.10 8.76 8.13
C GLN A 33 38.59 8.63 7.79
N VAL A 34 39.31 7.72 8.42
CA VAL A 34 40.74 7.53 8.18
C VAL A 34 41.06 7.01 6.77
N PRO A 35 40.40 5.94 6.28
CA PRO A 35 40.61 5.50 4.88
C PRO A 35 40.25 6.58 3.85
N VAL A 36 39.19 7.35 4.09
CA VAL A 36 38.76 8.44 3.20
C VAL A 36 39.79 9.57 3.15
N VAL A 37 40.31 9.98 4.32
CA VAL A 37 41.41 10.98 4.37
C VAL A 37 42.62 10.50 3.58
N ARG A 38 43.03 9.26 3.77
CA ARG A 38 44.17 8.68 3.04
C ARG A 38 43.92 8.65 1.53
N ALA A 39 42.72 8.29 1.10
CA ALA A 39 42.36 8.27 -0.32
C ALA A 39 42.31 9.67 -0.92
N ALA A 40 41.72 10.64 -0.23
CA ALA A 40 41.66 12.03 -0.70
C ALA A 40 43.02 12.73 -0.76
N LEU A 41 43.99 12.31 0.09
CA LEU A 41 45.37 12.77 0.02
C LEU A 41 46.13 12.13 -1.15
N ALA A 42 45.80 10.87 -1.51
CA ALA A 42 46.37 10.15 -2.63
C ALA A 42 45.83 10.62 -3.99
N ASP A 43 44.54 10.93 -4.06
CA ASP A 43 43.88 11.39 -5.29
C ASP A 43 42.99 12.64 -5.03
N ALA A 44 43.45 13.79 -5.50
CA ALA A 44 42.73 15.05 -5.42
C ALA A 44 41.42 15.07 -6.24
N HIS A 45 41.22 14.12 -7.19
CA HIS A 45 39.96 13.98 -7.92
C HIS A 45 38.77 13.60 -7.03
N PHE A 46 39.01 13.14 -5.81
CA PHE A 46 37.98 12.96 -4.79
C PHE A 46 37.08 14.19 -4.63
N PHE A 47 37.64 15.40 -4.68
CA PHE A 47 36.89 16.64 -4.50
C PHE A 47 36.17 17.11 -5.77
N VAL A 48 36.58 16.65 -6.95
CA VAL A 48 36.10 17.14 -8.24
C VAL A 48 35.15 16.17 -8.93
N ARG A 49 35.39 14.87 -8.78
CA ARG A 49 34.64 13.80 -9.47
C ARG A 49 33.51 13.29 -8.59
N ASP A 50 32.25 13.55 -8.98
CA ASP A 50 31.06 13.06 -8.25
C ASP A 50 31.00 11.52 -8.22
N GLN A 51 31.51 10.86 -9.25
CA GLN A 51 31.57 9.39 -9.38
C GLN A 51 32.89 8.79 -8.86
N HIS A 52 33.56 9.49 -7.95
CA HIS A 52 34.76 8.92 -7.34
C HIS A 52 34.38 7.71 -6.45
N PRO A 53 35.09 6.55 -6.52
CA PRO A 53 34.74 5.33 -5.81
C PRO A 53 34.49 5.52 -4.30
N VAL A 54 35.31 6.35 -3.69
CA VAL A 54 35.18 6.69 -2.26
C VAL A 54 33.90 7.49 -1.99
N ARG A 55 33.56 8.49 -2.81
CA ARG A 55 32.32 9.26 -2.69
C ARG A 55 31.09 8.38 -2.93
N GLU A 56 31.15 7.49 -3.92
CA GLU A 56 30.09 6.53 -4.19
C GLU A 56 29.81 5.63 -2.98
N LEU A 57 30.86 5.09 -2.35
CA LEU A 57 30.70 4.29 -1.14
C LEU A 57 30.12 5.10 0.03
N LEU A 58 30.60 6.31 0.27
CA LEU A 58 30.08 7.19 1.32
C LEU A 58 28.61 7.49 1.09
N ASN A 59 28.20 7.80 -0.14
CA ASN A 59 26.81 7.98 -0.52
C ASN A 59 25.98 6.73 -0.23
N THR A 60 26.46 5.56 -0.64
CA THR A 60 25.77 4.28 -0.44
C THR A 60 25.57 3.99 1.05
N VAL A 61 26.59 4.18 1.88
CA VAL A 61 26.50 3.96 3.34
C VAL A 61 25.52 4.96 3.98
N ALA A 62 25.63 6.24 3.66
CA ALA A 62 24.78 7.28 4.22
C ALA A 62 23.31 7.13 3.80
N GLU A 63 23.06 6.89 2.52
CA GLU A 63 21.72 6.73 1.95
C GLU A 63 21.08 5.41 2.42
N SER A 64 21.83 4.32 2.51
CA SER A 64 21.34 3.05 3.06
C SER A 64 20.94 3.20 4.52
N GLY A 65 21.71 3.95 5.29
CA GLY A 65 21.36 4.26 6.68
C GLY A 65 20.08 5.05 6.79
N ALA A 66 19.91 6.08 5.96
CA ALA A 66 18.72 6.92 5.97
C ALA A 66 17.44 6.18 5.55
N VAL A 67 17.55 5.26 4.59
CA VAL A 67 16.41 4.59 3.93
C VAL A 67 16.05 3.26 4.60
N TRP A 68 17.05 2.42 4.93
CA TRP A 68 16.83 1.03 5.34
C TRP A 68 17.09 0.76 6.83
N LEU A 69 17.75 1.66 7.53
CA LEU A 69 18.15 1.51 8.93
C LEU A 69 17.42 2.51 9.84
N GLY A 70 16.12 2.68 9.67
CA GLY A 70 15.30 3.47 10.60
C GLY A 70 15.26 2.86 11.99
N GLU A 71 15.02 3.67 13.02
CA GLU A 71 15.17 3.30 14.45
C GLU A 71 14.41 2.03 14.85
N ASP A 72 13.23 1.78 14.31
CA ASP A 72 12.38 0.64 14.69
C ASP A 72 12.51 -0.57 13.77
N ASP A 73 13.23 -0.49 12.65
CA ASP A 73 13.12 -1.43 11.56
C ASP A 73 14.45 -1.73 10.85
N ALA A 74 15.56 -1.54 11.57
CA ALA A 74 16.89 -1.83 11.03
C ALA A 74 16.99 -3.29 10.56
N ASP A 75 17.35 -3.49 9.28
CA ASP A 75 17.62 -4.81 8.76
C ASP A 75 18.97 -5.31 9.31
N PRO A 76 18.99 -6.36 10.17
CA PRO A 76 20.23 -6.83 10.77
C PRO A 76 21.22 -7.37 9.73
N GLN A 77 20.74 -7.92 8.63
CA GLN A 77 21.58 -8.44 7.56
C GLN A 77 22.26 -7.32 6.77
N LEU A 78 21.51 -6.24 6.48
CA LEU A 78 22.08 -5.06 5.82
C LEU A 78 23.09 -4.38 6.73
N LEU A 79 22.76 -4.20 8.03
CA LEU A 79 23.69 -3.59 8.98
C LEU A 79 24.97 -4.41 9.13
N HIS A 80 24.88 -5.73 9.19
CA HIS A 80 26.03 -6.62 9.23
C HIS A 80 26.86 -6.50 7.95
N LYS A 81 26.22 -6.46 6.79
CA LYS A 81 26.90 -6.34 5.50
C LYS A 81 27.63 -5.02 5.34
N LEU A 82 26.99 -3.91 5.72
CA LEU A 82 27.60 -2.58 5.75
C LEU A 82 28.79 -2.55 6.71
N GLY A 83 28.62 -3.08 7.92
CA GLY A 83 29.71 -3.18 8.92
C GLY A 83 30.88 -4.00 8.41
N SER A 84 30.66 -5.16 7.83
CA SER A 84 31.71 -6.01 7.27
C SER A 84 32.46 -5.34 6.11
N ALA A 85 31.74 -4.64 5.23
CA ALA A 85 32.34 -3.90 4.13
C ALA A 85 33.22 -2.74 4.63
N VAL A 86 32.74 -1.99 5.63
CA VAL A 86 33.49 -0.90 6.25
C VAL A 86 34.74 -1.44 6.97
N ASP A 87 34.60 -2.49 7.78
CA ASP A 87 35.74 -3.10 8.49
C ASP A 87 36.80 -3.65 7.52
N LYS A 88 36.38 -4.23 6.41
CA LYS A 88 37.29 -4.68 5.36
C LYS A 88 38.07 -3.52 4.76
N ILE A 89 37.43 -2.39 4.45
CA ILE A 89 38.12 -1.20 3.94
C ILE A 89 39.11 -0.66 4.97
N VAL A 90 38.70 -0.56 6.24
CA VAL A 90 39.57 -0.05 7.31
C VAL A 90 40.83 -0.89 7.46
N ASN A 91 40.69 -2.22 7.31
CA ASN A 91 41.82 -3.15 7.50
C ASN A 91 42.66 -3.32 6.24
N ASP A 92 42.05 -3.34 5.07
CA ASP A 92 42.70 -3.79 3.83
C ASP A 92 43.12 -2.64 2.90
N TYR A 93 42.66 -1.40 3.17
CA TYR A 93 43.02 -0.28 2.29
C TYR A 93 44.49 0.12 2.43
N GLN A 94 45.24 -0.09 1.34
CA GLN A 94 46.68 0.24 1.23
C GLN A 94 46.98 1.23 0.09
N GLY A 95 45.97 1.97 -0.38
CA GLY A 95 46.13 2.95 -1.46
C GLY A 95 45.47 2.56 -2.77
N ASP A 96 44.89 1.37 -2.87
CA ASP A 96 44.12 0.94 -4.03
C ASP A 96 42.61 1.23 -3.84
N GLU A 97 42.09 2.15 -4.66
CA GLU A 97 40.67 2.55 -4.62
C GLU A 97 39.71 1.44 -5.07
N ALA A 98 40.21 0.40 -5.75
CA ALA A 98 39.41 -0.75 -6.15
C ALA A 98 38.70 -1.42 -4.94
N VAL A 99 39.26 -1.32 -3.75
CA VAL A 99 38.64 -1.82 -2.51
C VAL A 99 37.32 -1.12 -2.23
N PHE A 100 37.23 0.19 -2.43
CA PHE A 100 36.01 0.96 -2.27
C PHE A 100 34.95 0.60 -3.33
N ALA A 101 35.36 0.48 -4.59
CA ALA A 101 34.50 0.09 -5.69
C ALA A 101 33.90 -1.31 -5.46
N ALA A 102 34.69 -2.29 -5.07
CA ALA A 102 34.26 -3.65 -4.80
C ALA A 102 33.28 -3.72 -3.61
N ALA A 103 33.55 -2.98 -2.53
CA ALA A 103 32.65 -2.88 -1.38
C ALA A 103 31.31 -2.23 -1.77
N ASN A 104 31.35 -1.18 -2.58
CA ASN A 104 30.14 -0.52 -3.06
C ASN A 104 29.30 -1.45 -3.93
N ASP A 105 29.88 -2.18 -4.86
CA ASP A 105 29.18 -3.14 -5.72
C ASP A 105 28.51 -4.26 -4.92
N ASP A 106 29.17 -4.76 -3.89
CA ASP A 106 28.63 -5.80 -3.02
C ASP A 106 27.41 -5.28 -2.22
N ILE A 107 27.51 -4.08 -1.66
CA ILE A 107 26.41 -3.44 -0.95
C ILE A 107 25.25 -3.14 -1.91
N GLN A 108 25.51 -2.60 -3.09
CA GLN A 108 24.50 -2.29 -4.11
C GLN A 108 23.76 -3.55 -4.58
N THR A 109 24.46 -4.66 -4.73
CA THR A 109 23.84 -5.95 -5.08
C THR A 109 22.87 -6.42 -4.00
N HIS A 110 23.26 -6.28 -2.74
CA HIS A 110 22.37 -6.60 -1.61
C HIS A 110 21.14 -5.67 -1.56
N LEU A 111 21.32 -4.36 -1.75
CA LEU A 111 20.26 -3.38 -1.79
C LEU A 111 19.25 -3.65 -2.91
N ARG A 112 19.72 -4.03 -4.11
CA ARG A 112 18.83 -4.45 -5.21
C ARG A 112 17.99 -5.67 -4.83
N THR A 113 18.58 -6.62 -4.10
CA THR A 113 17.85 -7.80 -3.62
C THR A 113 16.76 -7.41 -2.61
N LEU A 114 17.07 -6.50 -1.67
CA LEU A 114 16.10 -5.96 -0.73
C LEU A 114 14.96 -5.20 -1.44
N ALA A 115 15.30 -4.35 -2.41
CA ALA A 115 14.32 -3.61 -3.19
C ALA A 115 13.37 -4.53 -3.95
N ARG A 116 13.88 -5.61 -4.58
CA ARG A 116 13.03 -6.62 -5.24
C ARG A 116 12.10 -7.35 -4.27
N LYS A 117 12.60 -7.72 -3.09
CA LYS A 117 11.76 -8.33 -2.04
C LYS A 117 10.65 -7.38 -1.59
N ALA A 118 10.99 -6.10 -1.39
CA ALA A 118 10.03 -5.07 -1.03
C ALA A 118 8.96 -4.87 -2.12
N GLU A 119 9.35 -4.83 -3.39
CA GLU A 119 8.42 -4.73 -4.52
C GLU A 119 7.43 -5.91 -4.57
N VAL A 120 7.92 -7.12 -4.37
CA VAL A 120 7.06 -8.33 -4.34
C VAL A 120 6.08 -8.27 -3.17
N ALA A 121 6.54 -7.87 -1.97
CA ALA A 121 5.68 -7.73 -0.80
C ALA A 121 4.61 -6.65 -1.02
N GLU A 122 5.00 -5.49 -1.53
CA GLU A 122 4.08 -4.39 -1.88
C GLU A 122 3.02 -4.83 -2.89
N ARG A 123 3.43 -5.48 -3.98
CA ARG A 123 2.51 -5.98 -5.00
C ARG A 123 1.45 -6.91 -4.42
N ARG A 124 1.83 -7.81 -3.51
CA ARG A 124 0.87 -8.70 -2.83
C ARG A 124 -0.19 -7.92 -2.04
N HIS A 125 0.22 -6.86 -1.33
CA HIS A 125 -0.72 -6.02 -0.59
C HIS A 125 -1.65 -5.23 -1.51
N VAL A 126 -1.13 -4.69 -2.61
CA VAL A 126 -1.94 -3.98 -3.62
C VAL A 126 -2.93 -4.92 -4.29
N ASP A 127 -2.50 -6.12 -4.68
CA ASP A 127 -3.38 -7.12 -5.31
C ASP A 127 -4.48 -7.58 -4.35
N ALA A 128 -4.15 -7.78 -3.08
CA ALA A 128 -5.13 -8.10 -2.05
C ALA A 128 -6.15 -6.96 -1.84
N ALA A 129 -5.70 -5.72 -1.79
CA ALA A 129 -6.56 -4.55 -1.66
C ALA A 129 -7.50 -4.39 -2.86
N ARG A 130 -6.98 -4.55 -4.08
CA ARG A 130 -7.78 -4.55 -5.32
C ARG A 130 -8.78 -5.69 -5.35
N GLY A 131 -8.38 -6.88 -4.93
CA GLY A 131 -9.27 -8.04 -4.84
C GLY A 131 -10.43 -7.80 -3.86
N LYS A 132 -10.13 -7.24 -2.69
CA LYS A 132 -11.14 -6.84 -1.70
C LYS A 132 -12.11 -5.81 -2.26
N GLU A 133 -11.63 -4.80 -2.96
CA GLU A 133 -12.48 -3.78 -3.60
C GLU A 133 -13.39 -4.37 -4.67
N ARG A 134 -12.84 -5.24 -5.53
CA ARG A 134 -13.65 -5.92 -6.55
C ARG A 134 -14.76 -6.77 -5.94
N LEU A 135 -14.46 -7.49 -4.85
CA LEU A 135 -15.46 -8.26 -4.11
C LEU A 135 -16.56 -7.37 -3.54
N GLU A 136 -16.16 -6.27 -2.90
CA GLU A 136 -17.11 -5.35 -2.29
C GLU A 136 -18.00 -4.67 -3.35
N SER A 137 -17.42 -4.25 -4.47
CA SER A 137 -18.16 -3.70 -5.61
C SER A 137 -19.16 -4.72 -6.17
N ALA A 138 -18.75 -5.97 -6.34
CA ALA A 138 -19.63 -7.03 -6.82
C ALA A 138 -20.77 -7.33 -5.85
N LYS A 139 -20.51 -7.34 -4.52
CA LYS A 139 -21.55 -7.49 -3.51
C LYS A 139 -22.55 -6.34 -3.55
N GLN A 140 -22.10 -5.11 -3.66
CA GLN A 140 -22.98 -3.94 -3.75
C GLN A 140 -23.87 -3.98 -4.98
N GLN A 141 -23.33 -4.34 -6.13
CA GLN A 141 -24.11 -4.49 -7.37
C GLN A 141 -25.14 -5.63 -7.26
N ALA A 142 -24.75 -6.77 -6.70
CA ALA A 142 -25.64 -7.90 -6.47
C ALA A 142 -26.81 -7.51 -5.53
N GLN A 143 -26.49 -6.85 -4.41
CA GLN A 143 -27.48 -6.37 -3.47
C GLN A 143 -28.43 -5.35 -4.10
N ALA A 144 -27.90 -4.38 -4.83
CA ALA A 144 -28.70 -3.37 -5.52
C ALA A 144 -29.69 -4.02 -6.49
N ARG A 145 -29.29 -5.07 -7.20
CA ARG A 145 -30.14 -5.81 -8.10
C ARG A 145 -31.27 -6.55 -7.37
N ILE A 146 -30.95 -7.16 -6.25
CA ILE A 146 -31.94 -7.84 -5.40
C ILE A 146 -32.92 -6.86 -4.78
N GLU A 147 -32.46 -5.72 -4.25
CA GLU A 147 -33.33 -4.70 -3.69
C GLU A 147 -34.28 -4.13 -4.77
N GLN A 148 -33.79 -3.88 -5.96
CA GLN A 148 -34.62 -3.47 -7.10
C GLN A 148 -35.71 -4.49 -7.40
N LEU A 149 -35.40 -5.79 -7.38
CA LEU A 149 -36.40 -6.85 -7.55
C LEU A 149 -37.42 -6.85 -6.42
N CYS A 150 -36.97 -6.73 -5.18
CA CYS A 150 -37.86 -6.70 -4.01
C CYS A 150 -38.83 -5.50 -4.03
N GLU A 151 -38.37 -4.36 -4.51
CA GLU A 151 -39.22 -3.16 -4.67
C GLU A 151 -40.26 -3.33 -5.79
N GLN A 152 -39.86 -3.93 -6.91
CA GLN A 152 -40.75 -4.12 -8.08
C GLN A 152 -41.77 -5.23 -7.90
N SER A 153 -41.35 -6.34 -7.32
CA SER A 153 -42.14 -7.58 -7.27
C SER A 153 -42.71 -7.87 -5.89
N ALA A 154 -42.18 -7.25 -4.82
CA ALA A 154 -42.55 -7.45 -3.43
C ALA A 154 -42.77 -8.94 -3.02
N PRO A 155 -41.75 -9.81 -3.22
CA PRO A 155 -41.88 -11.22 -2.87
C PRO A 155 -42.05 -11.43 -1.34
N PRO A 156 -42.53 -12.62 -0.90
CA PRO A 156 -42.66 -12.91 0.52
C PRO A 156 -41.37 -12.66 1.32
N ARG A 157 -41.49 -12.22 2.59
CA ARG A 157 -40.30 -11.84 3.40
C ARG A 157 -39.23 -12.94 3.50
N PHE A 158 -39.65 -14.19 3.56
CA PHE A 158 -38.69 -15.31 3.58
C PHE A 158 -37.93 -15.46 2.27
N VAL A 159 -38.58 -15.27 1.13
CA VAL A 159 -37.95 -15.23 -0.20
C VAL A 159 -36.97 -14.06 -0.28
N GLN A 160 -37.34 -12.88 0.18
CA GLN A 160 -36.43 -11.73 0.24
C GLN A 160 -35.18 -12.05 1.03
N SER A 161 -35.31 -12.74 2.17
CA SER A 161 -34.17 -13.18 3.00
C SER A 161 -33.26 -14.15 2.23
N LEU A 162 -33.82 -15.14 1.53
CA LEU A 162 -33.05 -16.07 0.69
C LEU A 162 -32.33 -15.37 -0.46
N LEU A 163 -33.00 -14.42 -1.11
CA LEU A 163 -32.40 -13.61 -2.15
C LEU A 163 -31.19 -12.83 -1.66
N ARG A 164 -31.35 -12.13 -0.51
CA ARG A 164 -30.28 -11.32 0.10
C ARG A 164 -29.10 -12.13 0.61
N GLN A 165 -29.32 -13.36 1.03
CA GLN A 165 -28.27 -14.20 1.63
C GLN A 165 -27.67 -15.18 0.63
N ALA A 166 -28.49 -16.01 0.00
CA ALA A 166 -28.02 -17.09 -0.86
C ALA A 166 -27.89 -16.68 -2.33
N TRP A 167 -28.93 -16.04 -2.86
CA TRP A 167 -28.90 -15.65 -4.28
C TRP A 167 -27.92 -14.50 -4.54
N SER A 168 -27.68 -13.63 -3.56
CA SER A 168 -26.65 -12.60 -3.66
C SER A 168 -25.25 -13.18 -3.83
N ASP A 169 -24.96 -14.35 -3.25
CA ASP A 169 -23.69 -15.04 -3.43
C ASP A 169 -23.51 -15.50 -4.89
N VAL A 170 -24.58 -16.00 -5.50
CA VAL A 170 -24.58 -16.39 -6.93
C VAL A 170 -24.30 -15.19 -7.83
N LEU A 171 -25.01 -14.08 -7.60
CA LEU A 171 -24.83 -12.86 -8.40
C LEU A 171 -23.43 -12.27 -8.19
N THR A 172 -22.96 -12.19 -6.96
CA THR A 172 -21.62 -11.68 -6.61
C THR A 172 -20.53 -12.49 -7.30
N LEU A 173 -20.60 -13.82 -7.21
CA LEU A 173 -19.58 -14.68 -7.80
C LEU A 173 -19.60 -14.65 -9.34
N THR A 174 -20.78 -14.53 -9.95
CA THR A 174 -20.91 -14.36 -11.39
C THR A 174 -20.24 -13.07 -11.85
N LEU A 175 -20.48 -11.94 -11.14
CA LEU A 175 -19.82 -10.66 -11.44
C LEU A 175 -18.29 -10.74 -11.29
N LEU A 176 -17.81 -11.42 -10.25
CA LEU A 176 -16.36 -11.55 -10.02
C LEU A 176 -15.65 -12.38 -11.09
N ARG A 177 -16.29 -13.46 -11.54
CA ARG A 177 -15.69 -14.41 -12.49
C ARG A 177 -15.84 -13.98 -13.93
N GLN A 178 -17.01 -13.52 -14.31
CA GLN A 178 -17.39 -13.27 -15.70
C GLN A 178 -17.51 -11.78 -16.05
N GLY A 179 -17.81 -10.94 -15.04
CA GLY A 179 -18.02 -9.52 -15.25
C GLY A 179 -19.45 -9.15 -15.64
N GLU A 180 -19.73 -7.85 -15.63
CA GLU A 180 -21.06 -7.29 -15.88
C GLU A 180 -21.53 -7.42 -17.34
N GLN A 181 -20.61 -7.49 -18.29
CA GLN A 181 -20.91 -7.57 -19.73
C GLN A 181 -20.90 -9.01 -20.27
N SER A 182 -21.06 -10.00 -19.39
CA SER A 182 -21.05 -11.41 -19.79
C SER A 182 -22.45 -11.95 -20.06
N PRO A 183 -22.61 -12.92 -20.97
CA PRO A 183 -23.88 -13.61 -21.20
C PRO A 183 -24.33 -14.35 -19.94
N GLU A 184 -23.40 -14.83 -19.09
CA GLU A 184 -23.71 -15.49 -17.83
C GLU A 184 -24.35 -14.51 -16.84
N TRP A 185 -23.92 -13.24 -16.82
CA TRP A 185 -24.55 -12.21 -16.00
C TRP A 185 -25.99 -11.93 -16.47
N ASP A 186 -26.20 -11.80 -17.76
CA ASP A 186 -27.54 -11.61 -18.35
C ASP A 186 -28.47 -12.79 -18.02
N GLU A 187 -27.96 -14.00 -18.09
CA GLU A 187 -28.69 -15.21 -17.69
C GLU A 187 -29.06 -15.20 -16.20
N ARG A 188 -28.15 -14.81 -15.31
CA ARG A 188 -28.44 -14.67 -13.88
C ARG A 188 -29.45 -13.57 -13.59
N GLN A 189 -29.40 -12.48 -14.33
CA GLN A 189 -30.44 -11.44 -14.22
C GLN A 189 -31.82 -11.94 -14.68
N ALA A 190 -31.88 -12.69 -15.76
CA ALA A 190 -33.12 -13.29 -16.22
C ALA A 190 -33.70 -14.30 -15.21
N LEU A 191 -32.85 -15.14 -14.62
CA LEU A 191 -33.26 -16.03 -13.52
C LEU A 191 -33.80 -15.25 -12.30
N THR A 192 -33.12 -14.16 -11.93
CA THR A 192 -33.55 -13.30 -10.83
C THR A 192 -34.93 -12.71 -11.08
N ALA A 193 -35.21 -12.25 -12.29
CA ALA A 193 -36.53 -11.74 -12.68
C ALA A 193 -37.60 -12.84 -12.61
N ARG A 194 -37.29 -14.05 -13.10
CA ARG A 194 -38.21 -15.21 -13.01
C ARG A 194 -38.52 -15.60 -11.57
N ILE A 195 -37.53 -15.58 -10.68
CA ILE A 195 -37.74 -15.82 -9.26
C ILE A 195 -38.77 -14.83 -8.69
N GLY A 196 -38.62 -13.55 -9.02
CA GLY A 196 -39.58 -12.51 -8.61
C GLY A 196 -40.99 -12.78 -9.13
N GLU A 197 -41.13 -13.09 -10.41
CA GLU A 197 -42.43 -13.40 -11.03
C GLU A 197 -43.10 -14.62 -10.42
N VAL A 198 -42.39 -15.72 -10.26
CA VAL A 198 -42.92 -16.97 -9.73
C VAL A 198 -43.31 -16.85 -8.26
N THR A 199 -42.44 -16.29 -7.44
CA THR A 199 -42.67 -16.19 -5.99
C THR A 199 -43.79 -15.20 -5.60
N CYS A 200 -44.10 -14.25 -6.47
CA CYS A 200 -45.20 -13.30 -6.30
C CYS A 200 -46.59 -13.81 -6.78
N ARG A 201 -46.62 -14.97 -7.47
CA ARG A 201 -47.88 -15.58 -7.87
C ARG A 201 -48.69 -16.08 -6.69
N SER A 202 -50.01 -16.17 -6.87
CA SER A 202 -50.93 -16.63 -5.84
C SER A 202 -50.62 -18.05 -5.38
N LYS A 203 -50.81 -18.29 -4.09
CA LYS A 203 -50.68 -19.60 -3.43
C LYS A 203 -51.55 -20.64 -4.17
N GLY A 204 -51.02 -21.85 -4.38
CA GLY A 204 -51.72 -22.96 -5.03
C GLY A 204 -51.44 -23.14 -6.52
N GLN A 205 -50.65 -22.28 -7.13
CA GLN A 205 -50.13 -22.52 -8.48
C GLN A 205 -48.96 -23.53 -8.49
N PRO A 206 -48.76 -24.27 -9.59
CA PRO A 206 -47.69 -25.27 -9.66
C PRO A 206 -46.28 -24.62 -9.52
N THR A 207 -45.37 -25.35 -8.90
CA THR A 207 -43.93 -24.98 -8.81
C THR A 207 -43.32 -24.99 -10.21
N ASP A 208 -42.49 -24.00 -10.52
CA ASP A 208 -41.72 -23.96 -11.76
C ASP A 208 -40.45 -24.82 -11.60
N ILE A 209 -40.57 -26.08 -12.06
CA ILE A 209 -39.51 -27.09 -11.93
C ILE A 209 -38.26 -26.68 -12.74
N ALA A 210 -38.42 -26.08 -13.91
CA ALA A 210 -37.28 -25.65 -14.71
C ALA A 210 -36.50 -24.55 -14.03
N LEU A 211 -37.19 -23.55 -13.45
CA LEU A 211 -36.57 -22.51 -12.64
C LEU A 211 -35.84 -23.12 -11.45
N GLY A 212 -36.47 -24.06 -10.74
CA GLY A 212 -35.87 -24.75 -9.60
C GLY A 212 -34.56 -25.44 -9.95
N THR A 213 -34.51 -26.12 -11.07
CA THR A 213 -33.29 -26.82 -11.56
C THR A 213 -32.19 -25.82 -11.90
N ASP A 214 -32.51 -24.71 -12.57
CA ASP A 214 -31.54 -23.67 -12.93
C ASP A 214 -30.97 -22.98 -11.68
N VAL A 215 -31.83 -22.66 -10.70
CA VAL A 215 -31.41 -22.05 -9.42
C VAL A 215 -30.56 -23.01 -8.60
N GLU A 216 -30.93 -24.28 -8.50
CA GLU A 216 -30.13 -25.30 -7.80
C GLU A 216 -28.74 -25.44 -8.42
N THR A 217 -28.65 -25.54 -9.72
CA THR A 217 -27.40 -25.62 -10.46
C THR A 217 -26.51 -24.41 -10.17
N ALA A 218 -27.07 -23.22 -10.18
CA ALA A 218 -26.36 -21.99 -9.88
C ALA A 218 -25.83 -21.95 -8.43
N LEU A 219 -26.60 -22.41 -7.46
CA LEU A 219 -26.20 -22.49 -6.05
C LEU A 219 -25.07 -23.51 -5.84
N LEU A 220 -25.16 -24.67 -6.48
CA LEU A 220 -24.10 -25.69 -6.44
C LEU A 220 -22.77 -25.17 -7.00
N GLN A 221 -22.80 -24.37 -8.08
CA GLN A 221 -21.61 -23.77 -8.66
C GLN A 221 -20.92 -22.77 -7.73
N VAL A 222 -21.64 -22.19 -6.79
CA VAL A 222 -21.13 -21.27 -5.75
C VAL A 222 -20.62 -22.01 -4.51
N GLY A 223 -20.85 -23.34 -4.45
CA GLY A 223 -20.37 -24.19 -3.38
C GLY A 223 -21.39 -24.42 -2.24
N TYR A 224 -22.68 -24.23 -2.50
CA TYR A 224 -23.72 -24.69 -1.57
C TYR A 224 -23.78 -26.21 -1.57
N HIS A 225 -24.07 -26.82 -0.42
CA HIS A 225 -24.32 -28.25 -0.35
C HIS A 225 -25.60 -28.62 -1.08
N HIS A 226 -25.66 -29.85 -1.59
CA HIS A 226 -26.77 -30.30 -2.42
C HIS A 226 -28.13 -30.15 -1.73
N ASP A 227 -28.23 -30.54 -0.45
CA ASP A 227 -29.48 -30.42 0.32
C ASP A 227 -29.92 -28.97 0.54
N GLU A 228 -28.96 -28.07 0.80
CA GLU A 228 -29.23 -26.64 0.97
C GLU A 228 -29.63 -25.99 -0.36
N ALA A 229 -28.90 -26.32 -1.42
CA ALA A 229 -29.20 -25.81 -2.77
C ALA A 229 -30.57 -26.25 -3.24
N ALA A 230 -30.93 -27.52 -3.05
CA ALA A 230 -32.25 -28.06 -3.38
C ALA A 230 -33.39 -27.39 -2.57
N ALA A 231 -33.20 -27.18 -1.26
CA ALA A 231 -34.18 -26.55 -0.41
C ALA A 231 -34.41 -25.06 -0.79
N ILE A 232 -33.34 -24.31 -1.04
CA ILE A 232 -33.40 -22.92 -1.46
C ILE A 232 -34.04 -22.82 -2.86
N ALA A 233 -33.62 -23.64 -3.80
CA ALA A 233 -34.14 -23.65 -5.17
C ALA A 233 -35.64 -23.97 -5.19
N ARG A 234 -36.07 -24.93 -4.41
CA ARG A 234 -37.48 -25.27 -4.27
C ARG A 234 -38.28 -24.06 -3.79
N ARG A 235 -37.78 -23.35 -2.80
CA ARG A 235 -38.49 -22.19 -2.24
C ARG A 235 -38.53 -21.02 -3.21
N LEU A 236 -37.46 -20.77 -3.94
CA LEU A 236 -37.37 -19.68 -4.92
C LEU A 236 -38.14 -19.97 -6.22
N SER A 237 -38.58 -21.19 -6.43
CA SER A 237 -39.38 -21.61 -7.60
C SER A 237 -40.86 -21.92 -7.28
N THR A 238 -41.27 -21.72 -6.03
CA THR A 238 -42.62 -22.03 -5.58
C THR A 238 -43.45 -20.76 -5.35
N PRO A 239 -44.66 -20.64 -5.97
CA PRO A 239 -45.52 -19.49 -5.78
C PRO A 239 -46.01 -19.36 -4.34
N GLY A 240 -45.92 -18.18 -3.75
CA GLY A 240 -46.59 -17.68 -2.55
C GLY A 240 -46.75 -18.62 -1.34
N GLY A 241 -46.05 -19.77 -1.36
CA GLY A 241 -46.26 -20.82 -0.37
C GLY A 241 -45.72 -20.45 1.01
N GLU A 242 -46.42 -20.88 2.05
CA GLU A 242 -45.87 -20.96 3.40
C GLU A 242 -45.16 -22.31 3.52
N ASP A 243 -43.84 -22.27 3.75
CA ASP A 243 -43.11 -23.47 4.13
C ASP A 243 -43.48 -23.85 5.56
N GLU A 244 -43.37 -25.13 5.88
CA GLU A 244 -43.49 -25.58 7.27
C GLU A 244 -42.52 -24.80 8.15
N VAL A 245 -43.01 -24.28 9.29
CA VAL A 245 -42.28 -23.39 10.20
C VAL A 245 -40.93 -23.98 10.61
N THR A 246 -40.86 -25.30 10.78
CA THR A 246 -39.66 -26.05 11.15
C THR A 246 -38.56 -25.97 10.07
N SER A 247 -38.93 -26.15 8.80
CA SER A 247 -38.01 -26.09 7.64
C SER A 247 -37.45 -24.68 7.47
N ARG A 248 -38.27 -23.66 7.63
CA ARG A 248 -37.85 -22.23 7.59
C ARG A 248 -36.83 -21.90 8.66
N THR A 249 -37.07 -22.37 9.90
CA THR A 249 -36.20 -22.07 11.03
C THR A 249 -34.83 -22.76 10.85
N GLU A 250 -34.83 -24.00 10.40
CA GLU A 250 -33.60 -24.75 10.17
C GLU A 250 -32.75 -24.16 9.03
N LEU A 251 -33.38 -23.83 7.90
CA LEU A 251 -32.70 -23.19 6.78
C LEU A 251 -32.17 -21.80 7.15
N ALA A 252 -32.96 -21.01 7.88
CA ALA A 252 -32.53 -19.69 8.38
C ALA A 252 -31.35 -19.79 9.36
N ALA A 253 -31.32 -20.82 10.23
CA ALA A 253 -30.21 -21.05 11.15
C ALA A 253 -28.91 -21.42 10.42
N LYS A 254 -29.01 -22.31 9.41
CA LYS A 254 -27.85 -22.68 8.55
C LYS A 254 -27.30 -21.48 7.78
N LEU A 255 -28.16 -20.66 7.20
CA LEU A 255 -27.75 -19.45 6.47
C LEU A 255 -27.10 -18.41 7.38
N LYS A 256 -27.63 -18.21 8.61
CA LYS A 256 -27.00 -17.33 9.61
C LYS A 256 -25.62 -17.80 10.04
N ALA A 257 -25.45 -19.13 10.24
CA ALA A 257 -24.16 -19.69 10.59
C ALA A 257 -23.10 -19.46 9.46
N ARG A 258 -23.54 -19.58 8.20
CA ARG A 258 -22.67 -19.35 7.04
C ARG A 258 -22.32 -17.86 6.86
N ALA A 259 -23.28 -16.97 7.03
CA ALA A 259 -23.04 -15.52 6.98
C ALA A 259 -22.00 -15.07 8.01
N ARG A 260 -22.06 -15.61 9.24
CA ARG A 260 -21.06 -15.34 10.28
C ARG A 260 -19.65 -15.80 9.93
N LEU A 261 -19.49 -16.86 9.15
CA LEU A 261 -18.18 -17.34 8.68
C LEU A 261 -17.61 -16.47 7.56
N GLY A 262 -18.47 -15.80 6.77
CA GLY A 262 -18.05 -14.86 5.71
C GLY A 262 -17.83 -13.42 6.16
N ASP A 263 -18.34 -13.06 7.33
CA ASP A 263 -18.50 -11.67 7.78
C ASP A 263 -17.39 -11.17 8.72
N GLN A 264 -16.29 -11.91 8.85
CA GLN A 264 -15.16 -11.55 9.73
C GLN A 264 -14.31 -10.38 9.19
N GLY A 265 -14.89 -9.40 8.55
CA GLY A 265 -14.14 -8.26 8.03
C GLY A 265 -14.85 -6.92 7.91
N ASP A 266 -16.16 -6.85 7.92
CA ASP A 266 -16.85 -5.69 7.35
C ASP A 266 -17.51 -4.70 8.35
N ASN A 267 -17.26 -4.81 9.65
CA ASN A 267 -17.81 -3.86 10.62
C ASN A 267 -16.98 -2.58 10.87
N ALA A 268 -15.86 -2.41 10.20
CA ALA A 268 -14.99 -1.23 10.37
C ALA A 268 -15.25 -0.08 9.39
N ALA A 269 -16.02 -0.33 8.34
CA ALA A 269 -16.35 0.71 7.34
C ALA A 269 -17.79 1.25 7.51
N ARG A 270 -18.22 1.49 8.76
CA ARG A 270 -19.33 2.42 8.95
C ARG A 270 -18.88 3.75 8.37
N LYS A 271 -19.54 4.17 7.27
CA LYS A 271 -19.50 5.54 6.75
C LYS A 271 -19.59 6.51 7.93
N GLN A 272 -18.43 6.99 8.39
CA GLN A 272 -18.43 8.23 9.15
C GLN A 272 -19.02 9.25 8.18
N ALA A 273 -20.13 9.86 8.61
CA ALA A 273 -20.74 10.94 7.86
C ALA A 273 -19.63 11.91 7.50
N ALA A 274 -19.41 12.12 6.20
CA ALA A 274 -18.32 12.92 5.71
C ALA A 274 -18.52 14.35 6.26
N THR A 275 -17.71 14.70 7.24
CA THR A 275 -17.63 16.08 7.71
C THR A 275 -17.16 16.92 6.53
N PRO A 276 -17.81 18.02 6.19
CA PRO A 276 -17.37 18.85 5.06
C PRO A 276 -15.92 19.29 5.26
N ARG A 277 -15.14 19.22 4.19
CA ARG A 277 -13.73 19.62 4.19
C ARG A 277 -13.63 21.14 4.24
N THR A 278 -12.62 21.62 4.96
CA THR A 278 -12.21 23.04 4.88
C THR A 278 -11.55 23.33 3.53
N PRO A 279 -11.44 24.59 3.09
CA PRO A 279 -10.75 24.91 1.82
C PRO A 279 -9.31 24.39 1.75
N ALA A 280 -8.57 24.43 2.86
CA ALA A 280 -7.21 23.88 2.94
C ALA A 280 -7.18 22.35 2.83
N GLU A 281 -8.14 21.67 3.45
CA GLU A 281 -8.30 20.21 3.35
C GLU A 281 -8.71 19.79 1.94
N GLU A 282 -9.55 20.58 1.26
CA GLU A 282 -9.94 20.33 -0.13
C GLU A 282 -8.75 20.46 -1.09
N GLU A 283 -7.92 21.48 -0.90
CA GLU A 283 -6.69 21.63 -1.68
C GLU A 283 -5.74 20.45 -1.49
N CYS A 284 -5.51 20.02 -0.25
CA CYS A 284 -4.73 18.82 0.05
C CYS A 284 -5.36 17.55 -0.55
N TYR A 285 -6.67 17.42 -0.52
CA TYR A 285 -7.38 16.28 -1.11
C TYR A 285 -7.17 16.19 -2.62
N LEU A 286 -7.30 17.30 -3.32
CA LEU A 286 -7.04 17.38 -4.77
C LEU A 286 -5.57 17.10 -5.09
N GLN A 287 -4.66 17.60 -4.26
CA GLN A 287 -3.24 17.32 -4.39
C GLN A 287 -2.94 15.84 -4.29
N VAL A 288 -3.44 15.16 -3.26
CA VAL A 288 -3.23 13.71 -3.06
C VAL A 288 -3.76 12.90 -4.25
N ARG A 289 -4.92 13.25 -4.77
CA ARG A 289 -5.51 12.58 -5.94
C ARG A 289 -4.68 12.73 -7.22
N SER A 290 -3.90 13.78 -7.33
CA SER A 290 -3.02 14.03 -8.48
C SER A 290 -1.65 13.35 -8.35
N LEU A 291 -1.29 12.83 -7.17
CA LEU A 291 0.01 12.22 -6.95
C LEU A 291 0.12 10.84 -7.61
N PRO A 292 1.29 10.52 -8.17
CA PRO A 292 1.55 9.17 -8.66
C PRO A 292 1.67 8.19 -7.50
N PHE A 293 1.30 6.93 -7.73
CA PHE A 293 1.62 5.86 -6.79
C PHE A 293 3.13 5.70 -6.67
N GLY A 294 3.60 5.44 -5.47
CA GLY A 294 5.02 5.43 -5.13
C GLY A 294 5.51 6.71 -4.44
N THR A 295 4.66 7.73 -4.29
CA THR A 295 5.00 8.96 -3.58
C THR A 295 5.19 8.69 -2.09
N TRP A 296 6.28 9.23 -1.54
CA TRP A 296 6.61 9.13 -0.13
C TRP A 296 5.99 10.27 0.68
N PHE A 297 5.53 9.90 1.87
CA PHE A 297 5.00 10.81 2.88
C PHE A 297 5.79 10.66 4.17
N GLU A 298 5.92 11.74 4.92
CA GLU A 298 6.36 11.74 6.31
C GLU A 298 5.16 12.01 7.21
N PHE A 299 4.93 11.11 8.17
CA PHE A 299 3.88 11.22 9.17
C PHE A 299 4.49 11.50 10.54
N VAL A 300 3.90 12.44 11.27
CA VAL A 300 4.23 12.68 12.67
C VAL A 300 3.56 11.59 13.51
N VAL A 301 4.37 10.81 14.24
CA VAL A 301 3.89 9.62 14.95
C VAL A 301 3.53 9.92 16.40
N ASN A 302 4.20 10.88 17.01
CA ASN A 302 4.03 11.21 18.42
C ASN A 302 4.09 12.72 18.68
N GLN A 303 3.80 13.09 19.93
CA GLN A 303 3.87 14.50 20.38
C GLN A 303 5.28 15.08 20.38
N GLN A 304 6.31 14.23 20.33
CA GLN A 304 7.72 14.63 20.26
C GLN A 304 8.13 15.00 18.83
N GLY A 305 7.27 14.76 17.85
CA GLY A 305 7.52 15.13 16.46
C GLY A 305 8.32 14.09 15.67
N ASP A 306 8.39 12.84 16.15
CA ASP A 306 9.02 11.76 15.39
C ASP A 306 8.33 11.53 14.07
N LEU A 307 9.12 11.40 13.02
CA LEU A 307 8.65 11.26 11.64
C LEU A 307 8.83 9.83 11.16
N ARG A 308 7.79 9.25 10.59
CA ARG A 308 7.86 7.97 9.86
C ARG A 308 7.55 8.17 8.40
N ARG A 309 8.40 7.58 7.56
CA ARG A 309 8.21 7.57 6.11
C ARG A 309 7.36 6.39 5.69
N GLN A 310 6.32 6.67 4.92
CA GLN A 310 5.43 5.67 4.32
C GLN A 310 5.19 6.03 2.86
N ARG A 311 5.10 5.03 2.00
CA ARG A 311 4.86 5.20 0.57
C ARG A 311 3.42 4.92 0.23
N LEU A 312 2.79 5.81 -0.52
CA LEU A 312 1.47 5.60 -1.10
C LEU A 312 1.57 4.56 -2.22
N SER A 313 1.14 3.34 -1.93
CA SER A 313 1.16 2.24 -2.91
C SER A 313 -0.02 2.24 -3.85
N TRP A 314 -1.18 2.54 -3.30
CA TRP A 314 -2.44 2.49 -4.03
C TRP A 314 -3.55 3.18 -3.24
N TYR A 315 -4.55 3.67 -3.91
CA TYR A 315 -5.82 4.03 -3.29
C TYR A 315 -6.99 3.56 -4.14
N SER A 316 -8.11 3.28 -3.47
CA SER A 316 -9.37 2.90 -4.11
C SER A 316 -10.04 4.12 -4.71
N PRO A 317 -10.33 4.14 -6.02
CA PRO A 317 -11.11 5.21 -6.62
C PRO A 317 -12.57 5.22 -6.17
N MET A 318 -13.09 4.09 -5.65
CA MET A 318 -14.48 3.96 -5.20
C MET A 318 -14.66 4.37 -3.74
N THR A 319 -13.80 3.87 -2.85
CA THR A 319 -13.93 4.10 -1.40
C THR A 319 -13.05 5.23 -0.90
N GLY A 320 -12.05 5.63 -1.66
CA GLY A 320 -11.05 6.59 -1.24
C GLY A 320 -10.07 6.07 -0.18
N ASN A 321 -10.03 4.76 0.08
CA ASN A 321 -9.08 4.18 1.02
C ASN A 321 -7.70 4.04 0.36
N ALA A 322 -6.68 4.59 1.00
CA ALA A 322 -5.30 4.56 0.56
C ALA A 322 -4.49 3.55 1.36
N LEU A 323 -3.66 2.79 0.64
CA LEU A 323 -2.74 1.80 1.19
C LEU A 323 -1.33 2.37 1.25
N PHE A 324 -0.74 2.33 2.43
CA PHE A 324 0.63 2.76 2.67
C PHE A 324 1.53 1.58 3.04
N VAL A 325 2.75 1.60 2.53
CA VAL A 325 3.78 0.61 2.82
C VAL A 325 5.06 1.29 3.33
N ASN A 326 5.84 0.53 4.09
CA ASN A 326 7.19 0.94 4.51
C ASN A 326 8.23 0.63 3.41
N GLN A 327 9.50 0.88 3.71
CA GLN A 327 10.62 0.61 2.79
C GLN A 327 10.75 -0.88 2.42
N ARG A 328 10.26 -1.79 3.26
CA ARG A 328 10.25 -3.25 3.00
C ARG A 328 9.03 -3.72 2.21
N GLY A 329 8.16 -2.81 1.79
CA GLY A 329 6.92 -3.13 1.09
C GLY A 329 5.85 -3.74 1.99
N GLN A 330 6.00 -3.67 3.31
CA GLN A 330 5.01 -4.15 4.27
C GLN A 330 3.94 -3.09 4.49
N LYS A 331 2.70 -3.51 4.59
CA LYS A 331 1.59 -2.62 4.92
C LYS A 331 1.77 -2.04 6.32
N VAL A 332 1.78 -0.73 6.41
CA VAL A 332 1.97 0.01 7.67
C VAL A 332 0.79 0.88 8.06
N GLY A 333 -0.12 1.16 7.12
CA GLY A 333 -1.30 1.95 7.42
C GLY A 333 -2.33 1.92 6.29
N GLU A 334 -3.55 2.24 6.66
CA GLU A 334 -4.64 2.59 5.76
C GLU A 334 -5.22 3.93 6.22
N HIS A 335 -5.32 4.86 5.30
CA HIS A 335 -5.95 6.14 5.53
C HIS A 335 -7.00 6.37 4.44
N SER A 336 -8.14 6.95 4.79
CA SER A 336 -8.99 7.52 3.75
C SER A 336 -8.31 8.75 3.14
N LEU A 337 -8.60 9.05 1.88
CA LEU A 337 -8.08 10.29 1.25
C LEU A 337 -8.51 11.53 2.04
N ASP A 338 -9.71 11.51 2.63
CA ASP A 338 -10.18 12.58 3.51
C ASP A 338 -9.34 12.72 4.79
N SER A 339 -9.05 11.60 5.45
CA SER A 339 -8.20 11.58 6.63
C SER A 339 -6.79 12.05 6.32
N LEU A 340 -6.22 11.62 5.19
CA LEU A 340 -4.90 12.04 4.73
C LEU A 340 -4.85 13.54 4.44
N ALA A 341 -5.88 14.08 3.76
CA ALA A 341 -5.99 15.50 3.46
C ALA A 341 -6.03 16.34 4.75
N ARG A 342 -6.74 15.89 5.77
CA ARG A 342 -6.79 16.55 7.09
C ARG A 342 -5.45 16.50 7.81
N LEU A 343 -4.77 15.36 7.78
CA LEU A 343 -3.42 15.23 8.35
C LEU A 343 -2.42 16.17 7.65
N MET A 344 -2.53 16.32 6.34
CA MET A 344 -1.69 17.24 5.57
C MET A 344 -2.02 18.71 5.90
N ALA A 345 -3.29 19.08 5.93
CA ALA A 345 -3.71 20.44 6.30
C ALA A 345 -3.32 20.80 7.73
N GLY A 346 -3.34 19.83 8.64
CA GLY A 346 -2.90 19.97 10.03
C GLY A 346 -1.39 19.88 10.26
N GLY A 347 -0.59 19.70 9.20
CA GLY A 347 0.87 19.57 9.31
C GLY A 347 1.37 18.26 9.90
N GLN A 348 0.49 17.26 10.10
CA GLN A 348 0.84 15.94 10.65
C GLN A 348 1.29 14.94 9.57
N ALA A 349 1.05 15.25 8.31
CA ALA A 349 1.56 14.52 7.16
C ALA A 349 2.09 15.50 6.12
N ARG A 350 3.21 15.17 5.50
CA ARG A 350 3.80 15.99 4.43
C ARG A 350 4.39 15.13 3.34
N LEU A 351 4.45 15.67 2.12
CA LEU A 351 5.13 15.03 1.01
C LEU A 351 6.64 15.05 1.24
N VAL A 352 7.30 13.94 0.94
CA VAL A 352 8.75 13.89 0.85
C VAL A 352 9.15 14.40 -0.53
N VAL A 353 9.86 15.51 -0.56
CA VAL A 353 10.45 16.02 -1.79
C VAL A 353 11.70 15.17 -2.06
N GLU A 354 11.73 14.48 -3.18
CA GLU A 354 12.95 13.79 -3.62
C GLU A 354 14.05 14.82 -3.91
N GLU A 355 15.08 14.81 -3.10
CA GLU A 355 16.25 15.61 -3.36
C GLU A 355 17.05 14.98 -4.52
N LYS A 356 17.19 15.71 -5.60
CA LYS A 356 17.84 15.23 -6.83
C LYS A 356 19.34 14.95 -6.67
N SER A 357 19.99 15.56 -5.69
CA SER A 357 21.42 15.38 -5.42
C SER A 357 21.66 14.38 -4.30
N ARG A 358 22.73 13.60 -4.45
CA ARG A 358 23.12 12.60 -3.45
C ARG A 358 23.62 13.26 -2.17
N LEU A 359 23.53 12.57 -1.04
CA LEU A 359 23.78 13.13 0.29
C LEU A 359 25.17 13.74 0.42
N ILE A 360 26.21 13.03 -0.02
CA ILE A 360 27.60 13.53 0.06
C ILE A 360 27.82 14.73 -0.87
N ASP A 361 27.18 14.75 -2.02
CA ASP A 361 27.27 15.86 -2.96
C ASP A 361 26.61 17.11 -2.38
N ARG A 362 25.49 16.97 -1.69
CA ARG A 362 24.86 18.07 -0.95
C ARG A 362 25.75 18.59 0.18
N ALA A 363 26.33 17.67 0.95
CA ALA A 363 27.27 18.02 2.03
C ALA A 363 28.49 18.75 1.47
N TRP A 364 29.01 18.30 0.32
CA TRP A 364 30.12 18.95 -0.36
C TRP A 364 29.75 20.37 -0.85
N HIS A 365 28.61 20.53 -1.50
CA HIS A 365 28.15 21.84 -1.94
C HIS A 365 27.90 22.80 -0.78
N ALA A 366 27.39 22.29 0.36
CA ALA A 366 27.22 23.08 1.58
C ALA A 366 28.58 23.50 2.16
N THR A 367 29.59 22.61 2.14
CA THR A 367 30.97 22.92 2.54
C THR A 367 31.56 24.03 1.69
N VAL A 368 31.45 23.92 0.35
CA VAL A 368 31.93 24.93 -0.59
C VAL A 368 31.25 26.29 -0.37
N ARG A 369 29.94 26.29 -0.13
CA ARG A 369 29.20 27.54 0.20
C ARG A 369 29.68 28.18 1.48
N THR A 370 29.92 27.38 2.53
CA THR A 370 30.44 27.89 3.81
C THR A 370 31.82 28.49 3.62
N LEU A 371 32.70 27.87 2.87
CA LEU A 371 34.03 28.39 2.57
C LEU A 371 33.98 29.69 1.76
N ARG A 372 33.11 29.78 0.75
CA ARG A 372 32.90 31.02 -0.01
C ARG A 372 32.38 32.16 0.88
N SER A 373 31.46 31.85 1.81
CA SER A 373 30.95 32.82 2.78
C SER A 373 32.05 33.32 3.70
N LEU A 374 32.92 32.44 4.20
CA LEU A 374 34.06 32.80 5.05
C LEU A 374 35.12 33.61 4.29
N ALA A 375 35.29 33.36 2.99
CA ALA A 375 36.20 34.10 2.12
C ALA A 375 35.66 35.48 1.67
N GLY A 376 34.45 35.88 2.11
CA GLY A 376 33.88 37.19 1.79
C GLY A 376 33.35 37.35 0.34
N GLN A 377 33.19 36.25 -0.42
CA GLN A 377 32.60 36.27 -1.75
C GLN A 377 31.10 36.07 -1.67
N SER A 378 30.33 37.10 -1.99
CA SER A 378 28.87 36.98 -2.13
C SER A 378 28.50 35.93 -3.17
N PRO A 379 27.40 35.18 -3.00
CA PRO A 379 26.99 34.15 -3.97
C PRO A 379 26.67 34.85 -5.32
N VAL A 380 27.36 34.44 -6.37
CA VAL A 380 26.96 34.76 -7.73
C VAL A 380 25.63 34.02 -7.96
N SER A 381 24.57 34.79 -8.22
CA SER A 381 23.28 34.25 -8.63
C SER A 381 23.48 33.55 -9.97
N GLU A 382 23.58 32.22 -9.97
CA GLU A 382 23.44 31.45 -11.19
C GLU A 382 22.02 31.59 -11.69
N GLY A 383 21.89 32.39 -12.75
CA GLY A 383 20.66 32.56 -13.51
C GLY A 383 20.20 31.21 -14.07
N GLN A 384 18.94 30.91 -13.84
CA GLN A 384 18.22 29.84 -14.52
C GLN A 384 18.28 30.03 -16.05
N PRO A 385 18.45 28.98 -16.83
CA PRO A 385 17.82 28.84 -18.13
C PRO A 385 16.42 28.20 -18.00
#